data_60ec3dbe4487e586182a0d0bdafc8976
#
_entry.id   60ec3dbe4487e586182a0d0bdafc8976
#
_cell.length_a   1.000
_cell.length_b   1.000
_cell.length_c   1.000
_cell.angle_alpha   90.00
_cell.angle_beta   90.00
_cell.angle_gamma   90.00
#
_symmetry.space_group_name_H-M   'P 1'
#
loop_
_entity.id
_entity.type
_entity.pdbx_description
1 polymer ?
#
loop_
_entity_poly.entity_id
_entity_poly.type
_entity_poly.pdbx_seq_one_letter_code
_entity_poly.pdbx_strand_id
1 'polypeptide(L)'
;LIMGADKLKLGDIIFADIEENEYLNELFETILYSYSLKLFELDKTNQMKEFNLLDALRFADLLSKSTHPECSTVHKMWAQEIVILLNELYGDDPLVKLYASAVFTSTGNHQGLKIIDSDYQGLDMLERVFTQLRSDYLTIPAEPKMHFFSAQKEAYDHLSDPCFSYSVPTSMGKSFIMRMFIKDEIINGAQKNYALIVPTKALINEVSGKIIDDLADMLSSKNYRIVTAAGDIALEEDHNFVLVLTPERLLYLLISKPDLQINFLFIDEAHKLSGKNSRGPFYYKIVDMLMNRPQRPHFIFASPNIPNPQVYLRLLLDAFDNEDENVLAMTYSPVIQVKYLMD
;
A
#
# COMPACT_ATOMS: atom_id res chain seq x y z
N LEU A 1 -41.21 7.77 -18.01
CA LEU A 1 -39.85 7.51 -17.51
C LEU A 1 -38.97 8.70 -17.89
N ILE A 2 -38.88 9.68 -16.99
CA ILE A 2 -37.95 10.82 -17.12
C ILE A 2 -36.63 10.31 -16.56
N MET A 3 -35.66 10.00 -17.42
CA MET A 3 -34.28 9.81 -17.01
C MET A 3 -33.83 11.13 -16.36
N GLY A 4 -33.51 11.08 -15.09
CA GLY A 4 -32.96 12.23 -14.36
C GLY A 4 -31.66 12.63 -15.02
N ALA A 5 -31.60 13.84 -15.54
CA ALA A 5 -30.34 14.46 -15.90
C ALA A 5 -29.51 14.56 -14.61
N ASP A 6 -28.41 13.83 -14.53
CA ASP A 6 -27.42 13.99 -13.47
C ASP A 6 -27.05 15.48 -13.44
N LYS A 7 -27.39 16.14 -12.33
CA LYS A 7 -27.03 17.55 -12.14
C LYS A 7 -25.51 17.59 -12.00
N LEU A 8 -24.83 18.16 -12.97
CA LEU A 8 -23.41 18.47 -12.89
C LEU A 8 -23.13 19.15 -11.54
N LYS A 9 -22.23 18.57 -10.75
CA LYS A 9 -21.78 19.19 -9.51
C LYS A 9 -20.73 20.24 -9.84
N LEU A 10 -20.62 21.26 -9.02
CA LEU A 10 -19.61 22.31 -9.19
C LEU A 10 -18.18 21.73 -9.29
N GLY A 11 -17.89 20.67 -8.54
CA GLY A 11 -16.63 19.94 -8.61
C GLY A 11 -16.36 19.34 -9.99
N ASP A 12 -17.38 18.80 -10.67
CA ASP A 12 -17.23 18.22 -12.01
C ASP A 12 -16.80 19.29 -13.03
N ILE A 13 -17.24 20.53 -12.82
CA ILE A 13 -16.85 21.66 -13.69
C ILE A 13 -15.44 22.16 -13.37
N ILE A 14 -15.11 22.29 -12.07
CA ILE A 14 -13.81 22.84 -11.63
C ILE A 14 -12.66 21.89 -12.00
N PHE A 15 -12.89 20.58 -11.89
CA PHE A 15 -11.85 19.59 -12.09
C PHE A 15 -11.85 18.92 -13.47
N ALA A 16 -12.80 19.27 -14.38
CA ALA A 16 -12.94 18.62 -15.69
C ALA A 16 -11.65 18.64 -16.50
N ASP A 17 -10.99 19.81 -16.55
CA ASP A 17 -9.83 20.04 -17.42
C ASP A 17 -8.60 20.56 -16.62
N ILE A 18 -8.54 20.33 -15.31
CA ILE A 18 -7.48 20.90 -14.46
C ILE A 18 -6.09 20.37 -14.83
N GLU A 19 -6.01 19.16 -15.33
CA GLU A 19 -4.75 18.53 -15.77
C GLU A 19 -4.19 19.18 -17.04
N GLU A 20 -5.06 19.80 -17.87
CA GLU A 20 -4.70 20.50 -19.11
C GLU A 20 -4.39 22.01 -18.86
N ASN A 21 -4.48 22.48 -17.62
CA ASN A 21 -4.24 23.87 -17.30
C ASN A 21 -2.76 24.23 -17.51
N GLU A 22 -2.48 25.02 -18.54
CA GLU A 22 -1.11 25.41 -18.92
C GLU A 22 -0.36 26.11 -17.78
N TYR A 23 -1.03 27.01 -17.04
CA TYR A 23 -0.39 27.73 -15.93
C TYR A 23 -0.02 26.82 -14.78
N LEU A 24 -0.87 25.85 -14.42
CA LEU A 24 -0.59 24.86 -13.38
C LEU A 24 0.58 23.96 -13.78
N ASN A 25 0.61 23.50 -15.03
CA ASN A 25 1.68 22.66 -15.56
C ASN A 25 3.02 23.42 -15.55
N GLU A 26 3.05 24.65 -16.04
CA GLU A 26 4.26 25.51 -16.04
C GLU A 26 4.76 25.78 -14.62
N LEU A 27 3.83 26.03 -13.69
CA LEU A 27 4.12 26.25 -12.28
C LEU A 27 4.73 25.00 -11.63
N PHE A 28 4.16 23.84 -11.90
CA PHE A 28 4.67 22.56 -11.37
C PHE A 28 6.05 22.21 -11.93
N GLU A 29 6.27 22.37 -13.23
CA GLU A 29 7.59 22.20 -13.85
C GLU A 29 8.64 23.13 -13.24
N THR A 30 8.26 24.39 -12.96
CA THR A 30 9.16 25.37 -12.34
C THR A 30 9.51 24.98 -10.90
N ILE A 31 8.56 24.42 -10.13
CA ILE A 31 8.80 23.89 -8.78
C ILE A 31 9.76 22.70 -8.84
N LEU A 32 9.51 21.72 -9.74
CA LEU A 32 10.38 20.56 -9.94
C LEU A 32 11.79 20.97 -10.32
N TYR A 33 11.93 21.95 -11.22
CA TYR A 33 13.22 22.47 -11.63
C TYR A 33 13.96 23.15 -10.47
N SER A 34 13.26 23.96 -9.68
CA SER A 34 13.81 24.62 -8.50
C SER A 34 14.29 23.62 -7.45
N TYR A 35 13.52 22.57 -7.23
CA TYR A 35 13.89 21.48 -6.33
C TYR A 35 15.12 20.73 -6.84
N SER A 36 15.18 20.47 -8.15
CA SER A 36 16.33 19.78 -8.77
C SER A 36 17.62 20.57 -8.60
N LEU A 37 17.59 21.89 -8.81
CA LEU A 37 18.75 22.75 -8.59
C LEU A 37 19.24 22.68 -7.13
N LYS A 38 18.31 22.68 -6.17
CA LYS A 38 18.65 22.54 -4.76
C LYS A 38 19.24 21.14 -4.45
N LEU A 39 18.62 20.10 -4.97
CA LEU A 39 19.00 18.71 -4.70
C LEU A 39 20.39 18.38 -5.23
N PHE A 40 20.73 18.89 -6.42
CA PHE A 40 22.01 18.64 -7.08
C PHE A 40 23.06 19.75 -6.85
N GLU A 41 22.77 20.71 -5.98
CA GLU A 41 23.65 21.84 -5.64
C GLU A 41 24.10 22.63 -6.88
N LEU A 42 23.20 22.80 -7.86
CA LEU A 42 23.48 23.48 -9.11
C LEU A 42 23.18 24.98 -8.98
N ASP A 43 24.00 25.79 -9.64
CA ASP A 43 23.77 27.24 -9.70
C ASP A 43 22.51 27.57 -10.51
N LYS A 44 21.78 28.61 -10.04
CA LYS A 44 20.64 29.14 -10.79
C LYS A 44 21.11 29.70 -12.12
N THR A 45 20.56 29.19 -13.21
CA THR A 45 20.80 29.78 -14.53
C THR A 45 19.95 31.04 -14.72
N ASN A 46 20.41 32.01 -15.53
CA ASN A 46 19.69 33.29 -15.82
C ASN A 46 18.33 33.08 -16.53
N GLN A 47 17.94 31.84 -16.84
CA GLN A 47 16.69 31.48 -17.50
C GLN A 47 15.62 30.96 -16.52
N MET A 48 15.87 31.01 -15.23
CA MET A 48 14.94 30.48 -14.24
C MET A 48 13.70 31.36 -14.16
N LYS A 49 12.54 30.81 -14.51
CA LYS A 49 11.24 31.43 -14.26
C LYS A 49 10.97 31.45 -12.76
N GLU A 50 10.51 32.58 -12.26
CA GLU A 50 9.99 32.68 -10.90
C GLU A 50 8.53 32.19 -10.91
N PHE A 51 8.12 31.46 -9.89
CA PHE A 51 6.73 31.06 -9.72
C PHE A 51 6.11 31.76 -8.51
N ASN A 52 4.79 31.94 -8.54
CA ASN A 52 4.06 32.50 -7.41
C ASN A 52 3.80 31.40 -6.38
N LEU A 53 4.45 31.47 -5.22
CA LEU A 53 4.32 30.52 -4.13
C LEU A 53 2.85 30.36 -3.67
N LEU A 54 2.11 31.49 -3.55
CA LEU A 54 0.73 31.46 -3.08
C LEU A 54 -0.20 30.75 -4.08
N ASP A 55 0.03 30.91 -5.37
CA ASP A 55 -0.74 30.20 -6.40
C ASP A 55 -0.46 28.72 -6.37
N ALA A 56 0.81 28.31 -6.20
CA ALA A 56 1.19 26.92 -6.02
C ALA A 56 0.48 26.26 -4.83
N LEU A 57 0.48 26.93 -3.68
CA LEU A 57 -0.19 26.47 -2.47
C LEU A 57 -1.71 26.37 -2.64
N ARG A 58 -2.33 27.35 -3.32
CA ARG A 58 -3.77 27.35 -3.62
C ARG A 58 -4.16 26.22 -4.58
N PHE A 59 -3.36 25.98 -5.62
CA PHE A 59 -3.58 24.85 -6.51
C PHE A 59 -3.48 23.52 -5.76
N ALA A 60 -2.48 23.36 -4.90
CA ALA A 60 -2.34 22.16 -4.08
C ALA A 60 -3.56 21.95 -3.16
N ASP A 61 -4.04 22.99 -2.50
CA ASP A 61 -5.24 22.92 -1.66
C ASP A 61 -6.48 22.54 -2.49
N LEU A 62 -6.68 23.17 -3.65
CA LEU A 62 -7.77 22.87 -4.57
C LEU A 62 -7.73 21.40 -5.02
N LEU A 63 -6.60 20.94 -5.55
CA LEU A 63 -6.40 19.58 -6.02
C LEU A 63 -6.63 18.53 -4.91
N SER A 64 -6.24 18.83 -3.66
CA SER A 64 -6.42 17.94 -2.51
C SER A 64 -7.89 17.64 -2.21
N LYS A 65 -8.79 18.52 -2.61
CA LYS A 65 -10.25 18.47 -2.39
C LYS A 65 -11.01 17.95 -3.62
N SER A 66 -10.30 17.45 -4.65
CA SER A 66 -10.92 16.97 -5.86
C SER A 66 -11.93 15.86 -5.60
N THR A 67 -13.10 16.00 -6.23
CA THR A 67 -14.19 15.01 -6.24
C THR A 67 -14.40 14.43 -7.62
N HIS A 68 -13.44 14.60 -8.54
CA HIS A 68 -13.55 14.07 -9.90
C HIS A 68 -13.67 12.53 -9.87
N PRO A 69 -14.65 11.92 -10.57
CA PRO A 69 -14.92 10.48 -10.45
C PRO A 69 -13.73 9.59 -10.82
N GLU A 70 -12.98 9.97 -11.85
CA GLU A 70 -11.87 9.17 -12.39
C GLU A 70 -10.48 9.68 -11.95
N CYS A 71 -10.30 11.00 -11.85
CA CYS A 71 -8.99 11.64 -11.65
C CYS A 71 -8.73 12.12 -10.22
N SER A 72 -9.70 12.02 -9.30
CA SER A 72 -9.54 12.57 -7.94
C SER A 72 -8.31 12.03 -7.20
N THR A 73 -7.92 10.80 -7.47
CA THR A 73 -6.73 10.19 -6.89
C THR A 73 -5.45 10.82 -7.43
N VAL A 74 -5.38 11.04 -8.76
CA VAL A 74 -4.24 11.70 -9.43
C VAL A 74 -4.11 13.13 -8.94
N HIS A 75 -5.23 13.86 -8.85
CA HIS A 75 -5.25 15.23 -8.32
C HIS A 75 -4.72 15.31 -6.88
N LYS A 76 -5.14 14.39 -6.01
CA LYS A 76 -4.65 14.33 -4.62
C LYS A 76 -3.17 13.99 -4.53
N MET A 77 -2.66 13.13 -5.41
CA MET A 77 -1.22 12.86 -5.51
C MET A 77 -0.46 14.12 -5.90
N TRP A 78 -0.90 14.78 -6.97
CA TRP A 78 -0.28 16.00 -7.46
C TRP A 78 -0.27 17.10 -6.39
N ALA A 79 -1.38 17.25 -5.63
CA ALA A 79 -1.43 18.15 -4.48
C ALA A 79 -0.34 17.85 -3.46
N GLN A 80 -0.13 16.58 -3.13
CA GLN A 80 0.90 16.17 -2.17
C GLN A 80 2.30 16.41 -2.72
N GLU A 81 2.54 16.13 -4.01
CA GLU A 81 3.82 16.42 -4.65
C GLU A 81 4.19 17.89 -4.55
N ILE A 82 3.26 18.76 -4.90
CA ILE A 82 3.48 20.21 -4.82
C ILE A 82 3.89 20.63 -3.40
N VAL A 83 3.12 20.25 -2.37
CA VAL A 83 3.42 20.69 -1.01
C VAL A 83 4.68 20.07 -0.42
N ILE A 84 5.05 18.86 -0.81
CA ILE A 84 6.30 18.24 -0.38
C ILE A 84 7.49 18.97 -1.01
N LEU A 85 7.45 19.22 -2.30
CA LEU A 85 8.50 19.97 -3.00
C LEU A 85 8.63 21.40 -2.45
N LEU A 86 7.51 22.06 -2.17
CA LEU A 86 7.51 23.40 -1.57
C LEU A 86 8.03 23.37 -0.13
N ASN A 87 7.72 22.36 0.66
CA ASN A 87 8.27 22.20 2.00
C ASN A 87 9.78 21.96 1.98
N GLU A 88 10.28 21.22 1.01
CA GLU A 88 11.73 21.07 0.82
C GLU A 88 12.41 22.39 0.40
N LEU A 89 11.73 23.22 -0.40
CA LEU A 89 12.27 24.49 -0.85
C LEU A 89 12.17 25.60 0.21
N TYR A 90 11.05 25.67 0.92
CA TYR A 90 10.64 26.77 1.78
C TYR A 90 10.09 26.28 3.14
N GLY A 91 10.64 25.22 3.71
CA GLY A 91 10.11 24.54 4.91
C GLY A 91 10.04 25.41 6.19
N ASP A 92 10.73 26.55 6.23
CA ASP A 92 10.64 27.50 7.34
C ASP A 92 9.47 28.50 7.19
N ASP A 93 8.83 28.55 6.02
CA ASP A 93 7.69 29.45 5.78
C ASP A 93 6.43 28.92 6.46
N PRO A 94 5.82 29.68 7.41
CA PRO A 94 4.60 29.25 8.10
C PRO A 94 3.42 29.00 7.16
N LEU A 95 3.36 29.70 6.02
CA LEU A 95 2.30 29.55 5.04
C LEU A 95 2.42 28.18 4.32
N VAL A 96 3.64 27.77 3.98
CA VAL A 96 3.89 26.46 3.39
C VAL A 96 3.49 25.34 4.36
N LYS A 97 3.85 25.44 5.64
CA LYS A 97 3.44 24.48 6.68
C LYS A 97 1.93 24.41 6.85
N LEU A 98 1.25 25.55 6.84
CA LEU A 98 -0.21 25.62 6.96
C LEU A 98 -0.90 24.90 5.79
N TYR A 99 -0.53 25.21 4.56
CA TYR A 99 -1.11 24.58 3.37
C TYR A 99 -0.74 23.09 3.26
N ALA A 100 0.50 22.73 3.58
CA ALA A 100 0.92 21.32 3.61
C ALA A 100 0.10 20.51 4.64
N SER A 101 -0.14 21.10 5.83
CA SER A 101 -1.02 20.49 6.84
C SER A 101 -2.45 20.27 6.31
N ALA A 102 -3.04 21.27 5.65
CA ALA A 102 -4.36 21.18 5.06
C ALA A 102 -4.44 20.11 3.95
N VAL A 103 -3.45 20.06 3.06
CA VAL A 103 -3.36 19.08 1.97
C VAL A 103 -3.20 17.66 2.52
N PHE A 104 -2.27 17.44 3.47
CA PHE A 104 -2.07 16.12 4.06
C PHE A 104 -3.29 15.65 4.86
N THR A 105 -3.97 16.55 5.54
CA THR A 105 -5.25 16.25 6.21
C THR A 105 -6.31 15.84 5.21
N SER A 106 -6.52 16.60 4.14
CA SER A 106 -7.53 16.32 3.10
C SER A 106 -7.26 15.01 2.37
N THR A 107 -5.99 14.68 2.14
CA THR A 107 -5.57 13.46 1.44
C THR A 107 -5.39 12.26 2.37
N GLY A 108 -5.43 12.47 3.70
CA GLY A 108 -5.21 11.41 4.70
C GLY A 108 -3.77 10.92 4.81
N ASN A 109 -2.81 11.77 4.46
CA ASN A 109 -1.39 11.45 4.60
C ASN A 109 -0.87 11.83 5.99
N HIS A 110 -1.14 10.98 6.99
CA HIS A 110 -0.67 11.20 8.36
C HIS A 110 0.86 11.10 8.52
N GLN A 111 1.55 10.45 7.60
CA GLN A 111 3.02 10.43 7.59
C GLN A 111 3.58 11.81 7.22
N GLY A 112 3.01 12.44 6.19
CA GLY A 112 3.35 13.82 5.82
C GLY A 112 3.12 14.80 6.96
N LEU A 113 2.01 14.68 7.69
CA LEU A 113 1.72 15.53 8.86
C LEU A 113 2.81 15.44 9.94
N LYS A 114 3.35 14.26 10.20
CA LYS A 114 4.45 14.07 11.16
C LYS A 114 5.76 14.72 10.71
N ILE A 115 6.02 14.74 9.40
CA ILE A 115 7.26 15.33 8.84
C ILE A 115 7.26 16.85 8.98
N ILE A 116 6.11 17.49 8.77
CA ILE A 116 6.01 18.97 8.86
C ILE A 116 5.88 19.50 10.29
N ASP A 117 5.87 18.62 11.30
CA ASP A 117 5.75 18.97 12.72
C ASP A 117 4.62 19.98 13.00
N SER A 118 3.45 19.72 12.41
CA SER A 118 2.33 20.65 12.53
C SER A 118 1.45 20.24 13.71
N ASP A 119 1.34 21.14 14.69
CA ASP A 119 0.50 20.98 15.89
C ASP A 119 -1.01 21.15 15.63
N TYR A 120 -1.51 20.97 14.42
CA TYR A 120 -2.93 21.21 14.05
C TYR A 120 -3.48 22.60 14.41
N GLN A 121 -2.60 23.59 14.62
CA GLN A 121 -2.97 24.90 15.17
C GLN A 121 -3.82 25.79 14.24
N GLY A 122 -3.95 25.40 12.97
CA GLY A 122 -4.75 26.14 11.98
C GLY A 122 -6.14 25.56 11.69
N LEU A 123 -6.47 24.39 12.23
CA LEU A 123 -7.73 23.69 11.95
C LEU A 123 -8.86 24.14 12.88
N ASP A 124 -10.10 24.21 12.37
CA ASP A 124 -11.26 24.42 13.21
C ASP A 124 -11.59 23.16 14.05
N MET A 125 -12.57 23.27 14.95
CA MET A 125 -12.93 22.18 15.84
C MET A 125 -13.42 20.95 15.08
N LEU A 126 -14.22 21.12 14.02
CA LEU A 126 -14.75 20.01 13.23
C LEU A 126 -13.63 19.34 12.43
N GLU A 127 -12.77 20.10 11.81
CA GLU A 127 -11.60 19.56 11.08
C GLU A 127 -10.70 18.75 12.00
N ARG A 128 -10.45 19.21 13.24
CA ARG A 128 -9.67 18.44 14.23
C ARG A 128 -10.33 17.12 14.57
N VAL A 129 -11.65 17.12 14.80
CA VAL A 129 -12.40 15.89 15.12
C VAL A 129 -12.35 14.92 13.95
N PHE A 130 -12.57 15.37 12.70
CA PHE A 130 -12.48 14.50 11.54
C PHE A 130 -11.05 13.97 11.30
N THR A 131 -10.05 14.80 11.50
CA THR A 131 -8.63 14.38 11.41
C THR A 131 -8.32 13.32 12.45
N GLN A 132 -8.78 13.49 13.69
CA GLN A 132 -8.58 12.51 14.75
C GLN A 132 -9.28 11.19 14.43
N LEU A 133 -10.56 11.23 14.04
CA LEU A 133 -11.33 10.02 13.66
C LEU A 133 -10.65 9.28 12.51
N ARG A 134 -10.13 10.02 11.52
CA ARG A 134 -9.40 9.42 10.40
C ARG A 134 -8.06 8.84 10.84
N SER A 135 -7.34 9.53 11.73
CA SER A 135 -6.10 9.02 12.33
C SER A 135 -6.36 7.73 13.09
N ASP A 136 -7.40 7.68 13.92
CA ASP A 136 -7.77 6.48 14.67
C ASP A 136 -8.13 5.32 13.73
N TYR A 137 -8.90 5.58 12.68
CA TYR A 137 -9.24 4.59 11.66
C TYR A 137 -8.02 4.02 10.94
N LEU A 138 -7.02 4.85 10.63
CA LEU A 138 -5.81 4.46 9.93
C LEU A 138 -4.71 3.90 10.85
N THR A 139 -4.89 3.96 12.15
CA THR A 139 -3.93 3.43 13.12
C THR A 139 -3.73 1.93 12.90
N ILE A 140 -2.48 1.49 12.90
CA ILE A 140 -2.13 0.07 12.77
C ILE A 140 -2.39 -0.62 14.11
N PRO A 141 -3.31 -1.62 14.18
CA PRO A 141 -3.66 -2.23 15.47
C PRO A 141 -2.45 -2.84 16.19
N ALA A 142 -1.58 -3.51 15.46
CA ALA A 142 -0.35 -4.11 15.99
C ALA A 142 0.75 -3.10 16.35
N GLU A 143 0.64 -1.85 15.86
CA GLU A 143 1.62 -0.77 16.06
C GLU A 143 0.92 0.59 16.21
N PRO A 144 0.33 0.93 17.35
CA PRO A 144 -0.50 2.13 17.53
C PRO A 144 0.20 3.47 17.26
N LYS A 145 1.52 3.47 17.19
CA LYS A 145 2.31 4.66 16.82
C LYS A 145 2.41 4.88 15.32
N MET A 146 2.00 3.91 14.53
CA MET A 146 2.07 3.93 13.07
C MET A 146 0.67 3.99 12.46
N HIS A 147 0.59 4.54 11.25
CA HIS A 147 -0.67 4.67 10.51
C HIS A 147 -0.49 4.06 9.13
N PHE A 148 -1.53 3.39 8.67
CA PHE A 148 -1.64 3.00 7.28
C PHE A 148 -1.91 4.20 6.38
N PHE A 149 -1.50 4.14 5.13
CA PHE A 149 -2.17 4.91 4.08
C PHE A 149 -3.58 4.34 3.87
N SER A 150 -4.51 5.17 3.38
CA SER A 150 -5.90 4.73 3.17
C SER A 150 -6.01 3.43 2.36
N ALA A 151 -5.20 3.33 1.31
CA ALA A 151 -5.11 2.15 0.46
C ALA A 151 -4.53 0.91 1.16
N GLN A 152 -3.56 1.11 2.05
CA GLN A 152 -3.02 0.01 2.87
C GLN A 152 -4.06 -0.50 3.87
N LYS A 153 -4.83 0.43 4.47
CA LYS A 153 -5.91 0.08 5.40
C LYS A 153 -7.00 -0.73 4.70
N GLU A 154 -7.41 -0.29 3.50
CA GLU A 154 -8.38 -1.00 2.69
C GLU A 154 -7.90 -2.42 2.37
N ALA A 155 -6.66 -2.58 1.90
CA ALA A 155 -6.09 -3.91 1.69
C ALA A 155 -6.00 -4.74 2.98
N TYR A 156 -5.62 -4.11 4.10
CA TYR A 156 -5.51 -4.78 5.40
C TYR A 156 -6.86 -5.34 5.87
N ASP A 157 -7.95 -4.57 5.71
CA ASP A 157 -9.28 -4.97 6.15
C ASP A 157 -9.80 -6.21 5.41
N HIS A 158 -9.37 -6.43 4.17
CA HIS A 158 -9.72 -7.59 3.36
C HIS A 158 -8.81 -8.81 3.54
N LEU A 159 -7.70 -8.72 4.30
CA LEU A 159 -6.81 -9.88 4.51
C LEU A 159 -7.44 -11.01 5.31
N SER A 160 -8.52 -10.76 6.03
CA SER A 160 -9.29 -11.79 6.73
C SER A 160 -10.35 -12.46 5.86
N ASP A 161 -10.57 -12.00 4.63
CA ASP A 161 -11.51 -12.64 3.72
C ASP A 161 -11.02 -14.03 3.28
N PRO A 162 -11.92 -14.97 2.96
CA PRO A 162 -11.53 -16.31 2.54
C PRO A 162 -10.65 -16.33 1.30
N CYS A 163 -10.84 -15.37 0.38
CA CYS A 163 -9.99 -15.13 -0.77
C CYS A 163 -9.94 -13.62 -1.06
N PHE A 164 -8.75 -13.13 -1.37
CA PHE A 164 -8.55 -11.73 -1.69
C PHE A 164 -7.40 -11.54 -2.67
N SER A 165 -7.59 -10.67 -3.65
CA SER A 165 -6.55 -10.32 -4.62
C SER A 165 -6.36 -8.80 -4.67
N TYR A 166 -5.14 -8.32 -4.44
CA TYR A 166 -4.86 -6.91 -4.56
C TYR A 166 -3.65 -6.62 -5.44
N SER A 167 -3.82 -5.59 -6.27
CA SER A 167 -2.82 -5.10 -7.19
C SER A 167 -2.50 -3.66 -6.83
N VAL A 168 -1.29 -3.42 -6.34
CA VAL A 168 -0.83 -2.11 -5.89
C VAL A 168 0.62 -1.88 -6.30
N PRO A 169 1.07 -0.62 -6.46
CA PRO A 169 2.45 -0.30 -6.76
C PRO A 169 3.44 -0.96 -5.80
N THR A 170 4.66 -1.23 -6.26
CA THR A 170 5.71 -1.86 -5.45
C THR A 170 6.05 -1.05 -4.19
N SER A 171 6.00 0.27 -4.27
CA SER A 171 6.24 1.21 -3.16
C SER A 171 5.15 1.24 -2.10
N MET A 172 4.00 0.59 -2.33
CA MET A 172 2.85 0.57 -1.42
C MET A 172 3.05 -0.29 -0.17
N GLY A 173 4.13 -1.07 -0.09
CA GLY A 173 4.42 -1.89 1.08
C GLY A 173 3.55 -3.14 1.21
N LYS A 174 3.30 -3.87 0.13
CA LYS A 174 2.53 -5.13 0.13
C LYS A 174 2.93 -6.08 1.25
N SER A 175 4.20 -6.39 1.34
CA SER A 175 4.74 -7.29 2.38
C SER A 175 4.63 -6.68 3.79
N PHE A 176 4.62 -5.36 3.92
CA PHE A 176 4.40 -4.68 5.20
C PHE A 176 2.97 -4.91 5.71
N ILE A 177 1.96 -4.76 4.84
CA ILE A 177 0.55 -4.98 5.21
C ILE A 177 0.35 -6.42 5.70
N MET A 178 0.90 -7.41 4.98
CA MET A 178 0.84 -8.83 5.37
C MET A 178 1.50 -9.08 6.73
N ARG A 179 2.68 -8.50 6.97
CA ARG A 179 3.41 -8.66 8.24
C ARG A 179 2.65 -8.03 9.42
N MET A 180 2.06 -6.85 9.23
CA MET A 180 1.25 -6.21 10.27
C MET A 180 -0.01 -7.01 10.57
N PHE A 181 -0.64 -7.61 9.56
CA PHE A 181 -1.77 -8.51 9.77
C PHE A 181 -1.38 -9.75 10.60
N ILE A 182 -0.29 -10.43 10.24
CA ILE A 182 0.21 -11.59 10.98
C ILE A 182 0.54 -11.19 12.43
N LYS A 183 1.20 -10.05 12.63
CA LYS A 183 1.54 -9.53 13.95
C LYS A 183 0.30 -9.27 14.79
N ASP A 184 -0.71 -8.64 14.24
CA ASP A 184 -1.96 -8.35 14.91
C ASP A 184 -2.70 -9.63 15.33
N GLU A 185 -2.84 -10.58 14.41
CA GLU A 185 -3.42 -11.90 14.71
C GLU A 185 -2.70 -12.60 15.87
N ILE A 186 -1.38 -12.58 15.87
CA ILE A 186 -0.57 -13.21 16.94
C ILE A 186 -0.73 -12.47 18.27
N ILE A 187 -0.75 -11.14 18.29
CA ILE A 187 -1.02 -10.32 19.47
C ILE A 187 -2.36 -10.69 20.07
N ASN A 188 -3.39 -10.81 19.24
CA ASN A 188 -4.76 -11.16 19.65
C ASN A 188 -4.93 -12.64 20.02
N GLY A 189 -3.84 -13.41 20.05
CA GLY A 189 -3.83 -14.78 20.55
C GLY A 189 -4.24 -15.84 19.53
N ALA A 190 -4.26 -15.52 18.24
CA ALA A 190 -4.50 -16.50 17.20
C ALA A 190 -3.43 -17.60 17.26
N GLN A 191 -3.88 -18.85 17.13
CA GLN A 191 -3.00 -20.03 16.98
C GLN A 191 -3.18 -20.58 15.58
N LYS A 192 -2.55 -19.93 14.61
CA LYS A 192 -2.71 -20.19 13.19
C LYS A 192 -1.35 -20.30 12.49
N ASN A 193 -1.29 -21.10 11.44
CA ASN A 193 -0.10 -21.20 10.60
C ASN A 193 -0.26 -20.31 9.37
N TYR A 194 0.75 -19.48 9.13
CA TYR A 194 0.83 -18.54 8.01
C TYR A 194 1.89 -19.00 7.03
N ALA A 195 1.58 -19.04 5.74
CA ALA A 195 2.54 -19.34 4.70
C ALA A 195 2.66 -18.15 3.73
N LEU A 196 3.87 -17.63 3.59
CA LEU A 196 4.22 -16.57 2.64
C LEU A 196 5.07 -17.17 1.53
N ILE A 197 4.56 -17.17 0.32
CA ILE A 197 5.33 -17.53 -0.87
C ILE A 197 6.02 -16.29 -1.41
N VAL A 198 7.35 -16.34 -1.45
CA VAL A 198 8.19 -15.31 -2.06
C VAL A 198 8.98 -15.87 -3.24
N PRO A 199 9.23 -15.07 -4.30
CA PRO A 199 9.78 -15.61 -5.54
C PRO A 199 11.26 -16.01 -5.49
N THR A 200 12.04 -15.50 -4.53
CA THR A 200 13.49 -15.75 -4.49
C THR A 200 14.00 -16.03 -3.08
N LYS A 201 15.15 -16.72 -3.01
CA LYS A 201 15.82 -16.97 -1.73
C LYS A 201 16.28 -15.68 -1.04
N ALA A 202 16.66 -14.66 -1.80
CA ALA A 202 17.03 -13.34 -1.25
C ALA A 202 15.85 -12.70 -0.51
N LEU A 203 14.66 -12.76 -1.10
CA LEU A 203 13.43 -12.26 -0.48
C LEU A 203 13.02 -13.09 0.75
N ILE A 204 13.32 -14.38 0.82
CA ILE A 204 13.12 -15.16 2.05
C ILE A 204 13.87 -14.48 3.21
N ASN A 205 15.17 -14.22 3.04
CA ASN A 205 16.01 -13.65 4.09
C ASN A 205 15.52 -12.24 4.48
N GLU A 206 15.16 -11.41 3.49
CA GLU A 206 14.65 -10.06 3.75
C GLU A 206 13.32 -10.08 4.51
N VAL A 207 12.34 -10.85 4.02
CA VAL A 207 10.99 -10.91 4.61
C VAL A 207 11.04 -11.59 5.98
N SER A 208 11.76 -12.71 6.12
CA SER A 208 11.88 -13.39 7.41
C SER A 208 12.61 -12.54 8.46
N GLY A 209 13.66 -11.80 8.05
CA GLY A 209 14.35 -10.86 8.94
C GLY A 209 13.39 -9.80 9.48
N LYS A 210 12.61 -9.17 8.60
CA LYS A 210 11.59 -8.18 9.01
C LYS A 210 10.50 -8.78 9.91
N ILE A 211 10.07 -10.03 9.66
CA ILE A 211 9.11 -10.72 10.54
C ILE A 211 9.72 -11.03 11.90
N ILE A 212 10.98 -11.43 11.94
CA ILE A 212 11.70 -11.65 13.21
C ILE A 212 11.76 -10.36 14.01
N ASP A 213 12.11 -9.24 13.36
CA ASP A 213 12.17 -7.93 14.01
C ASP A 213 10.78 -7.50 14.54
N ASP A 214 9.73 -7.68 13.74
CA ASP A 214 8.35 -7.33 14.10
C ASP A 214 7.81 -8.18 15.27
N LEU A 215 8.24 -9.44 15.41
CA LEU A 215 7.71 -10.42 16.36
C LEU A 215 8.69 -10.78 17.49
N ALA A 216 9.89 -10.19 17.54
CA ALA A 216 11.01 -10.62 18.39
C ALA A 216 10.61 -11.01 19.83
N ASP A 217 9.82 -10.17 20.49
CA ASP A 217 9.39 -10.38 21.88
C ASP A 217 8.22 -11.38 22.02
N MET A 218 7.60 -11.76 20.91
CA MET A 218 6.37 -12.55 20.88
C MET A 218 6.57 -14.00 20.41
N LEU A 219 7.63 -14.27 19.66
CA LEU A 219 7.86 -15.61 19.08
C LEU A 219 7.85 -16.70 20.16
N SER A 220 8.62 -16.51 21.24
CA SER A 220 8.67 -17.47 22.33
C SER A 220 7.42 -17.45 23.22
N SER A 221 6.91 -16.25 23.57
CA SER A 221 5.77 -16.10 24.48
C SER A 221 4.45 -16.57 23.87
N LYS A 222 4.32 -16.49 22.54
CA LYS A 222 3.13 -16.93 21.78
C LYS A 222 3.31 -18.27 21.07
N ASN A 223 4.43 -18.94 21.32
CA ASN A 223 4.76 -20.26 20.78
C ASN A 223 4.78 -20.31 19.23
N TYR A 224 5.43 -19.31 18.59
CA TYR A 224 5.61 -19.24 17.15
C TYR A 224 7.04 -19.50 16.72
N ARG A 225 7.19 -20.15 15.57
CA ARG A 225 8.49 -20.31 14.89
C ARG A 225 8.44 -19.82 13.46
N ILE A 226 9.51 -19.19 13.02
CA ILE A 226 9.69 -18.78 11.62
C ILE A 226 10.48 -19.85 10.89
N VAL A 227 9.93 -20.37 9.79
CA VAL A 227 10.51 -21.45 9.00
C VAL A 227 10.83 -20.95 7.60
N THR A 228 12.11 -21.01 7.22
CA THR A 228 12.62 -20.56 5.91
C THR A 228 13.15 -21.68 5.04
N ALA A 229 13.15 -22.90 5.56
CA ALA A 229 13.61 -24.09 4.86
C ALA A 229 12.62 -25.27 5.09
N ALA A 230 12.49 -26.12 4.10
CA ALA A 230 11.59 -27.28 4.15
C ALA A 230 12.24 -28.50 4.82
N GLY A 231 12.95 -28.31 5.95
CA GLY A 231 13.57 -29.42 6.69
C GLY A 231 12.68 -29.95 7.81
N ASP A 232 12.75 -31.26 8.08
CA ASP A 232 11.90 -31.92 9.07
C ASP A 232 12.07 -31.44 10.51
N ILE A 233 13.27 -30.97 10.86
CA ILE A 233 13.64 -30.56 12.22
C ILE A 233 12.95 -29.26 12.64
N ALA A 234 12.50 -28.45 11.68
CA ALA A 234 11.89 -27.16 11.97
C ALA A 234 10.42 -27.26 12.43
N LEU A 235 9.75 -28.40 12.22
CA LEU A 235 8.32 -28.58 12.49
C LEU A 235 8.10 -29.53 13.66
N GLU A 236 8.35 -29.03 14.88
CA GLU A 236 7.92 -29.71 16.10
C GLU A 236 6.42 -29.45 16.33
N GLU A 237 5.70 -30.46 16.80
CA GLU A 237 4.24 -30.51 16.84
C GLU A 237 3.57 -29.43 17.73
N ASP A 238 4.30 -28.89 18.69
CA ASP A 238 3.75 -27.95 19.70
C ASP A 238 3.86 -26.46 19.33
N HIS A 239 4.20 -26.13 18.09
CA HIS A 239 4.39 -24.73 17.67
C HIS A 239 3.45 -24.33 16.52
N ASN A 240 3.10 -23.06 16.50
CA ASN A 240 2.54 -22.41 15.31
C ASN A 240 3.66 -21.85 14.42
N PHE A 241 3.44 -21.78 13.14
CA PHE A 241 4.47 -21.49 12.16
C PHE A 241 4.15 -20.25 11.32
N VAL A 242 5.17 -19.45 11.08
CA VAL A 242 5.22 -18.47 10.00
C VAL A 242 6.22 -18.97 8.98
N LEU A 243 5.71 -19.55 7.88
CA LEU A 243 6.50 -20.16 6.82
C LEU A 243 6.82 -19.09 5.76
N VAL A 244 8.09 -18.78 5.53
CA VAL A 244 8.52 -17.87 4.46
C VAL A 244 9.35 -18.68 3.47
N LEU A 245 8.73 -19.09 2.36
CA LEU A 245 9.27 -20.12 1.48
C LEU A 245 9.14 -19.72 0.00
N THR A 246 10.01 -20.31 -0.85
CA THR A 246 9.75 -20.31 -2.30
C THR A 246 8.65 -21.33 -2.64
N PRO A 247 7.99 -21.20 -3.82
CA PRO A 247 6.95 -22.15 -4.20
C PRO A 247 7.43 -23.59 -4.21
N GLU A 248 8.66 -23.85 -4.65
CA GLU A 248 9.23 -25.20 -4.69
C GLU A 248 9.39 -25.79 -3.28
N ARG A 249 9.85 -24.95 -2.32
CA ARG A 249 10.05 -25.40 -0.93
C ARG A 249 8.72 -25.65 -0.23
N LEU A 250 7.72 -24.78 -0.44
CA LEU A 250 6.41 -24.97 0.15
C LEU A 250 5.75 -26.23 -0.43
N LEU A 251 5.82 -26.45 -1.75
CA LEU A 251 5.28 -27.66 -2.35
C LEU A 251 5.93 -28.92 -1.78
N TYR A 252 7.26 -28.93 -1.66
CA TYR A 252 7.98 -30.04 -1.04
C TYR A 252 7.50 -30.29 0.41
N LEU A 253 7.33 -29.23 1.18
CA LEU A 253 6.85 -29.30 2.56
C LEU A 253 5.43 -29.90 2.64
N LEU A 254 4.52 -29.45 1.79
CA LEU A 254 3.14 -29.95 1.74
C LEU A 254 3.06 -31.42 1.34
N ILE A 255 3.99 -31.89 0.51
CA ILE A 255 4.09 -33.30 0.15
C ILE A 255 4.67 -34.14 1.30
N SER A 256 5.70 -33.61 1.99
CA SER A 256 6.38 -34.32 3.08
C SER A 256 5.57 -34.34 4.37
N LYS A 257 4.75 -33.30 4.61
CA LYS A 257 3.89 -33.13 5.78
C LYS A 257 2.44 -32.83 5.34
N PRO A 258 1.70 -33.83 4.88
CA PRO A 258 0.33 -33.65 4.39
C PRO A 258 -0.62 -33.07 5.45
N ASP A 259 -0.38 -33.38 6.72
CA ASP A 259 -1.21 -32.99 7.86
C ASP A 259 -0.91 -31.57 8.37
N LEU A 260 0.14 -30.91 7.85
CA LEU A 260 0.46 -29.55 8.22
C LEU A 260 -0.68 -28.61 7.81
N GLN A 261 -1.45 -28.13 8.77
CA GLN A 261 -2.51 -27.17 8.54
C GLN A 261 -1.91 -25.79 8.22
N ILE A 262 -2.36 -25.18 7.14
CA ILE A 262 -2.10 -23.77 6.79
C ILE A 262 -3.42 -23.03 6.89
N ASN A 263 -3.46 -21.92 7.64
CA ASN A 263 -4.65 -21.11 7.82
C ASN A 263 -4.69 -19.92 6.86
N PHE A 264 -3.52 -19.36 6.53
CA PHE A 264 -3.39 -18.26 5.56
C PHE A 264 -2.27 -18.55 4.58
N LEU A 265 -2.57 -18.40 3.29
CA LEU A 265 -1.59 -18.47 2.22
C LEU A 265 -1.48 -17.09 1.55
N PHE A 266 -0.36 -16.43 1.75
CA PHE A 266 0.01 -15.19 1.08
C PHE A 266 0.92 -15.49 -0.10
N ILE A 267 0.54 -15.05 -1.28
CA ILE A 267 1.34 -15.19 -2.51
C ILE A 267 1.80 -13.80 -2.92
N ASP A 268 3.05 -13.47 -2.56
CA ASP A 268 3.68 -12.23 -2.99
C ASP A 268 4.18 -12.36 -4.45
N GLU A 269 4.10 -11.26 -5.19
CA GLU A 269 4.41 -11.22 -6.62
C GLU A 269 3.55 -12.21 -7.45
N ALA A 270 2.25 -12.26 -7.17
CA ALA A 270 1.31 -13.21 -7.80
C ALA A 270 1.29 -13.17 -9.35
N HIS A 271 1.74 -12.06 -9.98
CA HIS A 271 1.91 -11.98 -11.42
C HIS A 271 2.85 -13.06 -12.00
N LYS A 272 3.69 -13.66 -11.17
CA LYS A 272 4.58 -14.76 -11.57
C LYS A 272 3.86 -16.09 -11.79
N LEU A 273 2.60 -16.21 -11.34
CA LEU A 273 1.75 -17.36 -11.67
C LEU A 273 1.47 -17.45 -13.17
N SER A 274 1.17 -16.32 -13.82
CA SER A 274 0.80 -16.25 -15.23
C SER A 274 1.98 -16.08 -16.19
N GLY A 275 3.20 -15.89 -15.66
CA GLY A 275 4.39 -15.72 -16.46
C GLY A 275 4.80 -17.00 -17.20
N LYS A 276 5.44 -16.88 -18.37
CA LYS A 276 6.07 -17.99 -19.11
C LYS A 276 7.23 -18.65 -18.35
N ASN A 277 7.33 -18.43 -17.05
CA ASN A 277 8.36 -18.96 -16.17
C ASN A 277 8.07 -20.41 -15.80
N SER A 278 9.11 -21.23 -15.68
CA SER A 278 9.06 -22.64 -15.26
C SER A 278 8.46 -22.87 -13.85
N ARG A 279 8.14 -21.80 -13.12
CA ARG A 279 7.63 -21.86 -11.73
C ARG A 279 6.11 -21.82 -11.60
N GLY A 280 5.38 -21.38 -12.61
CA GLY A 280 3.92 -21.38 -12.61
C GLY A 280 3.30 -22.70 -12.12
N PRO A 281 3.73 -23.88 -12.60
CA PRO A 281 3.20 -25.16 -12.17
C PRO A 281 3.29 -25.44 -10.66
N PHE A 282 4.31 -24.93 -9.96
CA PHE A 282 4.44 -25.10 -8.51
C PHE A 282 3.36 -24.34 -7.76
N TYR A 283 3.07 -23.12 -8.15
CA TYR A 283 2.00 -22.33 -7.55
C TYR A 283 0.63 -22.99 -7.75
N TYR A 284 0.32 -23.41 -8.99
CA TYR A 284 -0.93 -24.12 -9.29
C TYR A 284 -1.08 -25.37 -8.45
N LYS A 285 0.00 -26.16 -8.29
CA LYS A 285 -0.06 -27.40 -7.51
C LYS A 285 -0.25 -27.13 -6.01
N ILE A 286 0.35 -26.09 -5.47
CA ILE A 286 0.15 -25.66 -4.07
C ILE A 286 -1.30 -25.27 -3.84
N VAL A 287 -1.85 -24.41 -4.70
CA VAL A 287 -3.25 -23.97 -4.61
C VAL A 287 -4.18 -25.15 -4.71
N ASP A 288 -4.01 -26.03 -5.73
CA ASP A 288 -4.81 -27.25 -5.91
C ASP A 288 -4.77 -28.15 -4.67
N MET A 289 -3.58 -28.42 -4.11
CA MET A 289 -3.46 -29.26 -2.91
C MET A 289 -4.17 -28.66 -1.70
N LEU A 290 -4.09 -27.34 -1.50
CA LEU A 290 -4.71 -26.66 -0.37
C LEU A 290 -6.21 -26.48 -0.54
N MET A 291 -6.69 -26.29 -1.77
CA MET A 291 -8.11 -26.21 -2.10
C MET A 291 -8.85 -27.53 -1.84
N ASN A 292 -8.17 -28.66 -2.03
CA ASN A 292 -8.73 -30.00 -1.81
C ASN A 292 -8.69 -30.43 -0.33
N ARG A 293 -8.24 -29.59 0.59
CA ARG A 293 -8.23 -29.89 2.03
C ARG A 293 -9.60 -29.66 2.68
N PRO A 294 -9.95 -30.43 3.74
CA PRO A 294 -11.19 -30.19 4.49
C PRO A 294 -11.26 -28.79 5.09
N GLN A 295 -10.13 -28.26 5.56
CA GLN A 295 -9.98 -26.88 6.03
C GLN A 295 -9.10 -26.12 5.04
N ARG A 296 -9.75 -25.31 4.22
CA ARG A 296 -9.07 -24.47 3.23
C ARG A 296 -8.45 -23.26 3.92
N PRO A 297 -7.24 -22.85 3.52
CA PRO A 297 -6.68 -21.58 4.00
C PRO A 297 -7.40 -20.38 3.39
N HIS A 298 -7.20 -19.22 3.97
CA HIS A 298 -7.44 -17.94 3.30
C HIS A 298 -6.37 -17.74 2.22
N PHE A 299 -6.79 -17.40 1.00
CA PHE A 299 -5.89 -17.19 -0.13
C PHE A 299 -5.75 -15.71 -0.43
N ILE A 300 -4.56 -15.17 -0.27
CA ILE A 300 -4.26 -13.76 -0.51
C ILE A 300 -3.22 -13.62 -1.63
N PHE A 301 -3.62 -12.97 -2.72
CA PHE A 301 -2.77 -12.73 -3.88
C PHE A 301 -2.35 -11.26 -3.92
N ALA A 302 -1.06 -10.99 -3.83
CA ALA A 302 -0.49 -9.66 -3.95
C ALA A 302 0.34 -9.54 -5.22
N SER A 303 0.07 -8.52 -6.02
CA SER A 303 0.80 -8.27 -7.26
C SER A 303 1.20 -6.79 -7.39
N PRO A 304 2.22 -6.46 -8.19
CA PRO A 304 2.41 -5.10 -8.66
C PRO A 304 1.25 -4.71 -9.58
N ASN A 305 1.19 -3.46 -10.01
CA ASN A 305 0.14 -2.96 -10.89
C ASN A 305 -0.09 -3.87 -12.09
N ILE A 306 -1.21 -4.57 -12.08
CA ILE A 306 -1.71 -5.38 -13.20
C ILE A 306 -3.16 -4.97 -13.49
N PRO A 307 -3.58 -4.99 -14.76
CA PRO A 307 -4.92 -4.55 -15.16
C PRO A 307 -6.05 -5.40 -14.58
N ASN A 308 -5.81 -6.68 -14.35
CA ASN A 308 -6.85 -7.65 -14.02
C ASN A 308 -6.45 -8.53 -12.81
N PRO A 309 -6.41 -8.01 -11.59
CA PRO A 309 -6.05 -8.79 -10.39
C PRO A 309 -7.04 -9.93 -10.07
N GLN A 310 -8.28 -9.83 -10.50
CA GLN A 310 -9.30 -10.89 -10.37
C GLN A 310 -8.92 -12.20 -11.06
N VAL A 311 -7.97 -12.20 -11.99
CA VAL A 311 -7.53 -13.40 -12.69
C VAL A 311 -7.00 -14.47 -11.73
N TYR A 312 -6.44 -14.07 -10.59
CA TYR A 312 -5.91 -15.02 -9.60
C TYR A 312 -7.02 -15.71 -8.81
N LEU A 313 -8.13 -15.02 -8.56
CA LEU A 313 -9.29 -15.62 -7.88
C LEU A 313 -9.94 -16.71 -8.73
N ARG A 314 -9.79 -16.64 -10.06
CA ARG A 314 -10.26 -17.69 -10.97
C ARG A 314 -9.53 -19.03 -10.79
N LEU A 315 -8.36 -19.04 -10.13
CA LEU A 315 -7.69 -20.28 -9.75
C LEU A 315 -8.44 -21.04 -8.65
N LEU A 316 -9.32 -20.34 -7.95
CA LEU A 316 -10.14 -20.84 -6.85
C LEU A 316 -11.57 -21.14 -7.31
N LEU A 317 -11.83 -21.15 -8.64
CA LEU A 317 -13.13 -21.39 -9.26
C LEU A 317 -13.82 -22.59 -8.61
N ASP A 318 -15.09 -22.50 -8.38
CA ASP A 318 -16.01 -23.42 -7.71
C ASP A 318 -16.04 -23.34 -6.15
N ALA A 319 -15.24 -22.50 -5.52
CA ALA A 319 -15.17 -22.46 -4.06
C ALA A 319 -15.76 -21.19 -3.42
N PHE A 320 -15.87 -20.08 -4.16
CA PHE A 320 -16.27 -18.77 -3.62
C PHE A 320 -17.21 -18.05 -4.60
N ASP A 321 -18.37 -17.59 -4.09
CA ASP A 321 -19.47 -17.10 -4.94
C ASP A 321 -19.39 -15.63 -5.39
N ASN A 322 -18.43 -14.82 -4.89
CA ASN A 322 -18.34 -13.38 -5.21
C ASN A 322 -16.92 -12.97 -5.62
N GLU A 323 -16.60 -13.09 -6.92
CA GLU A 323 -15.28 -12.73 -7.45
C GLU A 323 -14.99 -11.22 -7.43
N ASP A 324 -15.99 -10.36 -7.62
CA ASP A 324 -15.79 -8.92 -7.84
C ASP A 324 -15.64 -8.12 -6.53
N GLU A 325 -16.14 -8.61 -5.40
CA GLU A 325 -16.06 -7.93 -4.11
C GLU A 325 -14.72 -8.12 -3.40
N ASN A 326 -13.95 -9.14 -3.78
CA ASN A 326 -12.70 -9.52 -3.13
C ASN A 326 -11.45 -9.06 -3.90
N VAL A 327 -11.56 -7.99 -4.66
CA VAL A 327 -10.49 -7.47 -5.51
C VAL A 327 -10.24 -6.00 -5.22
N LEU A 328 -8.97 -5.65 -4.98
CA LEU A 328 -8.54 -4.27 -4.86
C LEU A 328 -7.47 -3.96 -5.91
N ALA A 329 -7.71 -2.98 -6.76
CA ALA A 329 -6.75 -2.50 -7.75
C ALA A 329 -6.46 -1.02 -7.54
N MET A 330 -5.20 -0.67 -7.36
CA MET A 330 -4.74 0.71 -7.20
C MET A 330 -3.61 1.01 -8.15
N THR A 331 -3.74 2.11 -8.85
CA THR A 331 -2.75 2.56 -9.85
C THR A 331 -1.80 3.63 -9.31
N TYR A 332 -2.08 4.19 -8.14
CA TYR A 332 -1.30 5.27 -7.56
C TYR A 332 -0.41 4.79 -6.40
N SER A 333 0.69 5.49 -6.19
CA SER A 333 1.59 5.31 -5.06
C SER A 333 1.50 6.51 -4.12
N PRO A 334 1.33 6.33 -2.80
CA PRO A 334 1.43 7.42 -1.84
C PRO A 334 2.88 7.89 -1.64
N VAL A 335 3.85 7.17 -2.20
CA VAL A 335 5.26 7.53 -2.17
C VAL A 335 5.61 8.25 -3.46
N ILE A 336 6.01 9.49 -3.34
CA ILE A 336 6.41 10.33 -4.48
C ILE A 336 7.75 9.83 -5.02
N GLN A 337 7.79 9.65 -6.34
CA GLN A 337 9.00 9.27 -7.07
C GLN A 337 9.29 10.35 -8.12
N VAL A 338 10.26 11.20 -7.85
CA VAL A 338 10.74 12.16 -8.83
C VAL A 338 11.79 11.48 -9.72
N LYS A 339 11.50 11.40 -11.01
CA LYS A 339 12.40 10.80 -12.01
C LYS A 339 13.12 11.88 -12.76
N TYR A 340 14.45 11.84 -12.76
CA TYR A 340 15.28 12.75 -13.53
C TYR A 340 15.90 12.02 -14.71
N LEU A 341 15.89 12.65 -15.87
CA LEU A 341 16.75 12.29 -17.00
C LEU A 341 17.98 13.19 -16.91
N MET A 342 19.17 12.62 -16.86
CA MET A 342 20.42 13.35 -17.00
C MET A 342 20.95 13.10 -18.40
N ASP A 343 21.08 14.16 -19.19
CA ASP A 343 21.71 14.14 -20.51
C ASP A 343 23.23 14.32 -20.37
#